data_425d630eab1bc567551510d6aeadc1d4
#
_entry.id   425d630eab1bc567551510d6aeadc1d4
#
_cell.length_a   1.000
_cell.length_b   1.000
_cell.length_c   1.000
_cell.angle_alpha   90.00
_cell.angle_beta   90.00
_cell.angle_gamma   90.00
#
_symmetry.space_group_name_H-M   'P 1'
#
loop_
_entity.id
_entity.type
_entity.pdbx_description
1 polymer ?
#
loop_
_entity_poly.entity_id
_entity_poly.type
_entity_poly.pdbx_seq_one_letter_code
_entity_poly.pdbx_strand_id
1 'polypeptide(L)'
;MGKSVIIGAVPFAPGVSPPLVVEPSPAADSPITGDSRPYDLLIKGGKVIDPSQGLEAELDVAVRGGKIASVAPAIPEGQAEQIIRAQGKIVTPGLIDIHTHVFPYVGPYGIEPDPYCVRRGVTSVIDAGTSGAFTFPAFRRFIIERAATRVRALLHVVSIGMVAGGTPDMGELEDLRYCVPKLAVETANQNRDLIVGFKIRFSEHYTGPNDLEGMRRGRAAADEAGLPIMIHIGGSYTPLKEFLALMKKGDVVTHSFNNHPHGLLDSSGKLTPAVVEARGRGVLFDVGHGAGSFSFEVMEKCLGQGFSPDTISSDLYSANINGPVYDQLTTLSKFLVLGMSLTDVIARTTVNASRVFNFGAEIGTLKPGAEADVSVLELKEGEFTFTDSEGKTRTSRQKLEAVTTVKGGKVFEPTA
;
A
#
# COMPACT_ATOMS: atom_id res chain seq x y z
N MET A 1 -41.00 7.15 -31.05
CA MET A 1 -41.82 7.79 -30.00
C MET A 1 -41.13 7.51 -28.68
N GLY A 2 -40.31 8.45 -28.22
CA GLY A 2 -39.55 8.36 -27.00
C GLY A 2 -40.41 8.79 -25.80
N LYS A 3 -40.46 7.97 -24.77
CA LYS A 3 -41.00 8.38 -23.47
C LYS A 3 -39.83 8.71 -22.56
N SER A 4 -39.61 10.00 -22.29
CA SER A 4 -38.75 10.47 -21.22
C SER A 4 -39.42 10.19 -19.87
N VAL A 5 -38.78 9.45 -19.00
CA VAL A 5 -39.18 9.31 -17.62
C VAL A 5 -38.49 10.41 -16.82
N ILE A 6 -39.25 11.38 -16.37
CA ILE A 6 -38.83 12.42 -15.44
C ILE A 6 -38.95 11.82 -14.04
N ILE A 7 -37.81 11.61 -13.36
CA ILE A 7 -37.80 11.25 -11.93
C ILE A 7 -38.00 12.56 -11.16
N GLY A 8 -39.20 12.69 -10.58
CA GLY A 8 -39.58 13.85 -9.76
C GLY A 8 -38.79 13.92 -8.47
N ALA A 9 -38.30 15.11 -8.15
CA ALA A 9 -37.68 15.43 -6.88
C ALA A 9 -38.72 15.33 -5.73
N VAL A 10 -38.37 14.62 -4.67
CA VAL A 10 -39.14 14.54 -3.43
C VAL A 10 -38.89 15.85 -2.65
N PRO A 11 -39.93 16.62 -2.27
CA PRO A 11 -39.73 17.83 -1.47
C PRO A 11 -39.45 17.49 0.00
N PHE A 12 -38.36 18.06 0.53
CA PHE A 12 -38.09 18.05 1.98
C PHE A 12 -39.09 18.98 2.71
N ALA A 13 -39.69 18.47 3.77
CA ALA A 13 -40.57 19.25 4.65
C ALA A 13 -39.74 20.28 5.46
N PRO A 14 -40.24 21.53 5.66
CA PRO A 14 -39.61 22.51 6.52
C PRO A 14 -40.06 22.29 8.00
N GLY A 15 -39.09 22.11 8.87
CA GLY A 15 -39.36 21.97 10.31
C GLY A 15 -38.13 21.63 11.12
N VAL A 16 -37.08 22.46 11.04
CA VAL A 16 -35.97 22.39 12.01
C VAL A 16 -35.93 23.69 12.79
N SER A 17 -36.21 23.59 14.10
CA SER A 17 -36.03 24.69 15.05
C SER A 17 -34.57 25.12 15.10
N PRO A 18 -34.26 26.42 15.32
CA PRO A 18 -32.89 26.89 15.38
C PRO A 18 -32.14 26.27 16.57
N PRO A 19 -30.85 26.02 16.46
CA PRO A 19 -30.05 25.48 17.55
C PRO A 19 -29.98 26.51 18.70
N LEU A 20 -30.13 26.01 19.92
CA LEU A 20 -29.88 26.74 21.16
C LEU A 20 -28.43 27.26 21.13
N VAL A 21 -28.27 28.58 21.16
CA VAL A 21 -27.01 29.24 21.39
C VAL A 21 -26.66 29.05 22.87
N VAL A 22 -25.74 28.13 23.16
CA VAL A 22 -25.08 28.00 24.46
C VAL A 22 -23.95 29.02 24.49
N GLU A 23 -24.11 30.09 25.29
CA GLU A 23 -23.01 31.01 25.57
C GLU A 23 -21.86 30.23 26.24
N PRO A 24 -20.58 30.44 25.82
CA PRO A 24 -19.47 29.80 26.50
C PRO A 24 -19.33 30.39 27.93
N SER A 25 -19.41 29.51 28.92
CA SER A 25 -19.01 29.81 30.29
C SER A 25 -17.55 30.32 30.30
N PRO A 26 -17.20 31.31 31.09
CA PRO A 26 -15.82 31.78 31.14
C PRO A 26 -14.90 30.63 31.58
N ALA A 27 -13.93 30.35 30.75
CA ALA A 27 -12.92 29.34 31.03
C ALA A 27 -12.18 29.79 32.31
N ALA A 28 -12.25 28.98 33.35
CA ALA A 28 -11.36 29.11 34.49
C ALA A 28 -9.92 28.93 33.97
N ASP A 29 -9.09 29.92 34.18
CA ASP A 29 -7.64 29.83 33.98
C ASP A 29 -7.09 28.73 34.91
N SER A 30 -7.04 27.55 34.41
CA SER A 30 -6.22 26.49 35.01
C SER A 30 -4.78 26.80 34.67
N PRO A 31 -3.85 26.84 35.64
CA PRO A 31 -2.45 27.06 35.34
C PRO A 31 -1.98 25.96 34.41
N ILE A 32 -1.55 26.32 33.21
CA ILE A 32 -0.83 25.46 32.30
C ILE A 32 0.49 25.11 32.97
N THR A 33 0.49 24.05 33.78
CA THR A 33 1.73 23.36 34.18
C THR A 33 2.15 22.55 32.95
N GLY A 34 2.61 23.22 31.91
CA GLY A 34 3.18 22.58 30.74
C GLY A 34 4.41 21.80 31.20
N ASP A 35 4.38 20.50 31.04
CA ASP A 35 5.55 19.65 31.13
C ASP A 35 6.61 20.24 30.19
N SER A 36 7.72 20.68 30.74
CA SER A 36 8.76 21.43 30.00
C SER A 36 9.64 20.52 29.12
N ARG A 37 9.26 19.24 28.97
CA ARG A 37 10.02 18.30 28.16
C ARG A 37 9.87 18.64 26.67
N PRO A 38 10.98 18.68 25.93
CA PRO A 38 10.97 19.10 24.53
C PRO A 38 10.36 18.06 23.58
N TYR A 39 10.16 16.81 24.01
CA TYR A 39 9.68 15.72 23.16
C TYR A 39 8.46 15.01 23.77
N ASP A 40 7.49 14.68 22.93
CA ASP A 40 6.31 13.91 23.32
C ASP A 40 6.69 12.41 23.47
N LEU A 41 7.57 11.93 22.58
CA LEU A 41 7.98 10.52 22.52
C LEU A 41 9.47 10.41 22.17
N LEU A 42 10.16 9.47 22.80
CA LEU A 42 11.52 9.07 22.49
C LEU A 42 11.60 7.57 22.22
N ILE A 43 12.04 7.18 21.03
CA ILE A 43 12.41 5.80 20.69
C ILE A 43 13.89 5.67 20.96
N LYS A 44 14.25 4.87 21.99
CA LYS A 44 15.58 4.86 22.61
C LYS A 44 16.41 3.65 22.21
N GLY A 45 17.60 3.87 21.61
CA GLY A 45 18.67 2.88 21.49
C GLY A 45 18.40 1.78 20.47
N GLY A 46 17.73 2.07 19.35
CA GLY A 46 17.50 1.11 18.29
C GLY A 46 18.48 1.23 17.12
N LYS A 47 18.64 0.15 16.36
CA LYS A 47 19.33 0.18 15.06
C LYS A 47 18.44 0.89 14.05
N VAL A 48 18.67 2.18 13.83
CA VAL A 48 17.95 2.99 12.87
C VAL A 48 18.42 2.62 11.46
N ILE A 49 17.45 2.27 10.58
CA ILE A 49 17.68 2.03 9.16
C ILE A 49 16.75 2.97 8.36
N ASP A 50 17.31 4.03 7.80
CA ASP A 50 16.61 4.94 6.90
C ASP A 50 17.32 5.04 5.55
N PRO A 51 16.92 4.23 4.57
CA PRO A 51 17.56 4.22 3.25
C PRO A 51 17.44 5.56 2.49
N SER A 52 16.46 6.41 2.84
CA SER A 52 16.29 7.73 2.20
C SER A 52 17.45 8.67 2.51
N GLN A 53 18.17 8.43 3.61
CA GLN A 53 19.30 9.20 4.09
C GLN A 53 20.63 8.42 4.01
N GLY A 54 20.60 7.16 3.58
CA GLY A 54 21.75 6.25 3.68
C GLY A 54 22.16 5.97 5.12
N LEU A 55 21.21 6.02 6.06
CA LEU A 55 21.47 5.91 7.50
C LEU A 55 21.25 4.47 7.96
N GLU A 56 22.28 3.92 8.62
CA GLU A 56 22.23 2.64 9.33
C GLU A 56 23.15 2.73 10.56
N ALA A 57 22.58 3.01 11.76
CA ALA A 57 23.34 3.20 12.98
C ALA A 57 22.46 3.03 14.25
N GLU A 58 23.09 2.78 15.40
CA GLU A 58 22.43 2.83 16.71
C GLU A 58 22.13 4.28 17.10
N LEU A 59 20.87 4.67 17.10
CA LEU A 59 20.43 6.05 17.33
C LEU A 59 19.11 6.08 18.11
N ASP A 60 18.84 7.25 18.67
CA ASP A 60 17.57 7.61 19.26
C ASP A 60 16.75 8.44 18.27
N VAL A 61 15.42 8.26 18.29
CA VAL A 61 14.48 9.04 17.48
C VAL A 61 13.51 9.77 18.40
N ALA A 62 13.57 11.10 18.41
CA ALA A 62 12.66 11.95 19.19
C ALA A 62 11.53 12.50 18.32
N VAL A 63 10.34 12.56 18.89
CA VAL A 63 9.10 13.01 18.25
C VAL A 63 8.53 14.18 19.03
N ARG A 64 8.02 15.19 18.31
CA ARG A 64 7.27 16.31 18.85
C ARG A 64 6.15 16.75 17.90
N GLY A 65 4.94 16.91 18.40
CA GLY A 65 3.80 17.39 17.63
C GLY A 65 3.49 16.52 16.41
N GLY A 66 3.69 15.20 16.53
CA GLY A 66 3.47 14.26 15.44
C GLY A 66 4.53 14.28 14.33
N LYS A 67 5.65 14.93 14.53
CA LYS A 67 6.78 15.03 13.60
C LYS A 67 8.06 14.48 14.22
N ILE A 68 8.96 13.98 13.36
CA ILE A 68 10.33 13.65 13.77
C ILE A 68 11.04 14.96 14.17
N ALA A 69 11.44 15.07 15.42
CA ALA A 69 12.10 16.25 15.95
C ALA A 69 13.63 16.13 15.85
N SER A 70 14.17 14.93 16.16
CA SER A 70 15.61 14.68 16.13
C SER A 70 15.91 13.20 15.95
N VAL A 71 17.02 12.91 15.27
CA VAL A 71 17.64 11.56 15.22
C VAL A 71 19.11 11.75 15.62
N ALA A 72 19.53 11.18 16.76
CA ALA A 72 20.86 11.43 17.34
C ALA A 72 21.35 10.23 18.16
N PRO A 73 22.69 10.10 18.40
CA PRO A 73 23.27 8.97 19.12
C PRO A 73 22.83 8.84 20.60
N ALA A 74 22.53 9.97 21.25
CA ALA A 74 22.15 9.98 22.65
C ALA A 74 21.25 11.17 22.97
N ILE A 75 19.96 10.90 23.21
CA ILE A 75 19.00 11.88 23.69
C ILE A 75 18.64 11.51 25.13
N PRO A 76 18.79 12.44 26.11
CA PRO A 76 18.45 12.15 27.49
C PRO A 76 16.98 11.76 27.69
N GLU A 77 16.71 10.66 28.40
CA GLU A 77 15.34 10.17 28.64
C GLU A 77 14.45 11.20 29.33
N GLY A 78 15.02 12.00 30.24
CA GLY A 78 14.28 13.08 30.93
C GLY A 78 13.74 14.21 30.02
N GLN A 79 14.10 14.20 28.73
CA GLN A 79 13.60 15.16 27.75
C GLN A 79 12.31 14.70 27.04
N ALA A 80 11.81 13.48 27.31
CA ALA A 80 10.62 12.95 26.67
C ALA A 80 9.54 12.58 27.70
N GLU A 81 8.27 12.75 27.28
CA GLU A 81 7.12 12.38 28.11
C GLU A 81 6.93 10.85 28.11
N GLN A 82 7.09 10.22 26.95
CA GLN A 82 6.97 8.77 26.75
C GLN A 82 8.26 8.21 26.14
N ILE A 83 8.63 6.98 26.54
CA ILE A 83 9.81 6.30 26.03
C ILE A 83 9.44 4.92 25.51
N ILE A 84 9.84 4.63 24.27
CA ILE A 84 9.85 3.28 23.68
C ILE A 84 11.29 2.79 23.71
N ARG A 85 11.55 1.68 24.41
CA ARG A 85 12.88 1.07 24.45
C ARG A 85 13.07 0.15 23.24
N ALA A 86 14.02 0.51 22.38
CA ALA A 86 14.28 -0.19 21.12
C ALA A 86 15.68 -0.86 21.08
N GLN A 87 16.33 -1.06 22.24
CA GLN A 87 17.63 -1.76 22.29
C GLN A 87 17.51 -3.14 21.66
N GLY A 88 18.42 -3.43 20.70
CA GLY A 88 18.41 -4.69 19.95
C GLY A 88 17.27 -4.82 18.93
N LYS A 89 16.49 -3.75 18.72
CA LYS A 89 15.43 -3.69 17.71
C LYS A 89 15.86 -2.84 16.52
N ILE A 90 15.14 -2.99 15.43
CA ILE A 90 15.29 -2.22 14.20
C ILE A 90 14.27 -1.10 14.23
N VAL A 91 14.70 0.14 13.94
CA VAL A 91 13.84 1.32 13.86
C VAL A 91 13.89 1.84 12.42
N THR A 92 12.76 1.87 11.74
CA THR A 92 12.68 2.31 10.35
C THR A 92 11.64 3.42 10.19
N PRO A 93 11.66 4.19 9.09
CA PRO A 93 10.45 4.91 8.68
C PRO A 93 9.26 3.95 8.68
N GLY A 94 8.07 4.44 8.96
CA GLY A 94 6.86 3.64 8.89
C GLY A 94 6.74 2.93 7.55
N LEU A 95 6.50 1.62 7.58
CA LEU A 95 6.41 0.82 6.37
C LEU A 95 5.20 1.25 5.52
N ILE A 96 5.36 1.13 4.22
CA ILE A 96 4.35 1.46 3.21
C ILE A 96 4.07 0.22 2.37
N ASP A 97 2.83 -0.23 2.35
CA ASP A 97 2.37 -1.31 1.48
C ASP A 97 1.54 -0.73 0.33
N ILE A 98 2.07 -0.77 -0.88
CA ILE A 98 1.42 -0.16 -2.05
C ILE A 98 0.38 -1.05 -2.73
N HIS A 99 0.13 -2.24 -2.19
CA HIS A 99 -0.85 -3.15 -2.73
C HIS A 99 -1.56 -3.92 -1.61
N THR A 100 -2.73 -3.44 -1.24
CA THR A 100 -3.63 -4.05 -0.25
C THR A 100 -5.08 -3.91 -0.71
N HIS A 101 -5.99 -4.63 -0.05
CA HIS A 101 -7.44 -4.50 -0.26
C HIS A 101 -8.10 -4.20 1.07
N VAL A 102 -8.21 -2.90 1.39
CA VAL A 102 -8.65 -2.42 2.72
C VAL A 102 -10.04 -1.75 2.69
N PHE A 103 -10.92 -2.23 1.81
CA PHE A 103 -12.32 -1.83 1.77
C PHE A 103 -13.21 -3.04 2.13
N PRO A 104 -13.40 -3.34 3.44
CA PRO A 104 -14.22 -4.46 3.89
C PRO A 104 -15.69 -4.30 3.49
N TYR A 105 -16.39 -5.43 3.37
CA TYR A 105 -17.84 -5.52 3.15
C TYR A 105 -18.36 -5.00 1.80
N VAL A 106 -17.50 -4.50 0.90
CA VAL A 106 -17.91 -4.11 -0.46
C VAL A 106 -17.87 -5.27 -1.44
N GLY A 107 -17.15 -6.32 -1.09
CA GLY A 107 -16.95 -7.53 -1.87
C GLY A 107 -16.14 -8.54 -1.06
N PRO A 108 -15.65 -9.63 -1.66
CA PRO A 108 -15.03 -10.73 -0.91
C PRO A 108 -13.61 -10.45 -0.42
N TYR A 109 -12.93 -9.41 -0.93
CA TYR A 109 -11.49 -9.19 -0.66
C TYR A 109 -11.20 -8.35 0.59
N GLY A 110 -12.02 -7.36 0.90
CA GLY A 110 -11.68 -6.31 1.84
C GLY A 110 -11.38 -6.79 3.27
N ILE A 111 -10.34 -6.18 3.88
CA ILE A 111 -10.00 -6.31 5.30
C ILE A 111 -10.06 -4.94 5.99
N GLU A 112 -10.22 -4.94 7.32
CA GLU A 112 -10.07 -3.72 8.12
C GLU A 112 -8.60 -3.26 8.09
N PRO A 113 -8.30 -1.95 7.81
CA PRO A 113 -6.92 -1.50 7.69
C PRO A 113 -6.13 -1.58 9.00
N ASP A 114 -6.67 -1.10 10.13
CA ASP A 114 -5.88 -0.89 11.34
C ASP A 114 -5.35 -2.18 11.99
N PRO A 115 -6.14 -3.27 12.12
CA PRO A 115 -5.67 -4.53 12.70
C PRO A 115 -4.54 -5.19 11.88
N TYR A 116 -4.57 -5.01 10.55
CA TYR A 116 -3.64 -5.70 9.65
C TYR A 116 -2.50 -4.83 9.13
N CYS A 117 -2.56 -3.50 9.34
CA CYS A 117 -1.57 -2.55 8.85
C CYS A 117 -0.89 -1.81 10.01
N VAL A 118 -1.46 -0.74 10.58
CA VAL A 118 -0.77 0.07 11.59
C VAL A 118 -0.39 -0.73 12.83
N ARG A 119 -1.17 -1.73 13.20
CA ARG A 119 -0.82 -2.64 14.30
C ARG A 119 0.16 -3.75 13.91
N ARG A 120 0.69 -3.73 12.68
CA ARG A 120 1.69 -4.69 12.18
C ARG A 120 2.88 -4.01 11.49
N GLY A 121 3.20 -2.77 11.92
CA GLY A 121 4.36 -2.05 11.40
C GLY A 121 4.11 -1.22 10.14
N VAL A 122 2.93 -1.29 9.53
CA VAL A 122 2.61 -0.61 8.26
C VAL A 122 1.80 0.65 8.53
N THR A 123 2.42 1.81 8.41
CA THR A 123 1.76 3.10 8.72
C THR A 123 0.94 3.66 7.57
N SER A 124 1.23 3.23 6.34
CA SER A 124 0.57 3.72 5.14
C SER A 124 0.32 2.59 4.17
N VAL A 125 -0.86 2.60 3.53
CA VAL A 125 -1.23 1.62 2.51
C VAL A 125 -1.86 2.26 1.29
N ILE A 126 -1.80 1.55 0.16
CA ILE A 126 -2.62 1.84 -1.00
C ILE A 126 -3.60 0.69 -1.20
N ASP A 127 -4.89 1.02 -1.20
CA ASP A 127 -5.91 0.11 -1.69
C ASP A 127 -5.79 0.00 -3.21
N ALA A 128 -5.50 -1.20 -3.70
CA ALA A 128 -5.21 -1.43 -5.10
C ALA A 128 -6.45 -1.76 -5.93
N GLY A 129 -7.44 -0.87 -5.89
CA GLY A 129 -8.59 -0.93 -6.78
C GLY A 129 -9.78 -1.72 -6.26
N THR A 130 -9.90 -1.96 -4.95
CA THR A 130 -11.12 -2.54 -4.39
C THR A 130 -12.33 -1.66 -4.72
N SER A 131 -12.15 -0.32 -4.75
CA SER A 131 -13.17 0.64 -5.14
C SER A 131 -13.04 1.11 -6.59
N GLY A 132 -14.18 1.24 -7.25
CA GLY A 132 -14.36 2.01 -8.48
C GLY A 132 -15.14 3.30 -8.21
N ALA A 133 -15.46 4.04 -9.27
CA ALA A 133 -16.11 5.36 -9.15
C ALA A 133 -17.42 5.33 -8.35
N PHE A 134 -18.22 4.28 -8.48
CA PHE A 134 -19.50 4.18 -7.76
C PHE A 134 -19.35 3.83 -6.28
N THR A 135 -18.28 3.14 -5.91
CA THR A 135 -18.07 2.67 -4.53
C THR A 135 -17.09 3.55 -3.75
N PHE A 136 -16.31 4.40 -4.42
CA PHE A 136 -15.30 5.25 -3.79
C PHE A 136 -15.86 6.22 -2.73
N PRO A 137 -17.04 6.86 -2.90
CA PRO A 137 -17.59 7.73 -1.86
C PRO A 137 -17.83 7.00 -0.53
N ALA A 138 -18.28 5.74 -0.59
CA ALA A 138 -18.45 4.91 0.61
C ALA A 138 -17.10 4.50 1.21
N PHE A 139 -16.12 4.15 0.38
CA PHE A 139 -14.76 3.85 0.82
C PHE A 139 -14.14 5.04 1.55
N ARG A 140 -14.19 6.23 0.94
CA ARG A 140 -13.72 7.47 1.56
C ARG A 140 -14.38 7.69 2.92
N ARG A 141 -15.71 7.71 2.96
CA ARG A 141 -16.50 8.10 4.13
C ARG A 141 -16.42 7.12 5.30
N PHE A 142 -16.44 5.83 5.01
CA PHE A 142 -16.61 4.82 6.05
C PHE A 142 -15.31 4.14 6.46
N ILE A 143 -14.29 4.17 5.61
CA ILE A 143 -13.00 3.50 5.86
C ILE A 143 -11.87 4.53 5.95
N ILE A 144 -11.57 5.24 4.87
CA ILE A 144 -10.36 6.09 4.80
C ILE A 144 -10.38 7.17 5.88
N GLU A 145 -11.50 7.91 6.03
CA GLU A 145 -11.62 9.01 6.99
C GLU A 145 -11.66 8.54 8.46
N ARG A 146 -11.72 7.22 8.72
CA ARG A 146 -11.81 6.65 10.06
C ARG A 146 -10.59 5.85 10.48
N ALA A 147 -9.80 5.39 9.51
CA ALA A 147 -8.63 4.57 9.78
C ALA A 147 -7.50 5.39 10.43
N ALA A 148 -6.80 4.79 11.39
CA ALA A 148 -5.53 5.30 11.90
C ALA A 148 -4.41 5.07 10.89
N THR A 149 -4.45 3.94 10.16
CA THR A 149 -3.60 3.68 9.00
C THR A 149 -3.85 4.74 7.93
N ARG A 150 -2.78 5.34 7.39
CA ARG A 150 -2.92 6.24 6.22
C ARG A 150 -3.30 5.40 5.00
N VAL A 151 -4.52 5.58 4.49
CA VAL A 151 -5.01 4.88 3.31
C VAL A 151 -5.07 5.84 2.13
N ARG A 152 -4.47 5.45 1.01
CA ARG A 152 -4.68 6.03 -0.31
C ARG A 152 -5.24 4.98 -1.26
N ALA A 153 -5.68 5.37 -2.43
CA ALA A 153 -6.32 4.45 -3.37
C ALA A 153 -5.77 4.59 -4.78
N LEU A 154 -5.64 3.45 -5.44
CA LEU A 154 -5.69 3.36 -6.89
C LEU A 154 -7.15 3.10 -7.27
N LEU A 155 -7.77 4.03 -7.97
CA LEU A 155 -9.16 3.84 -8.37
C LEU A 155 -9.24 2.80 -9.49
N HIS A 156 -10.08 1.78 -9.31
CA HIS A 156 -10.33 0.83 -10.40
C HIS A 156 -11.01 1.54 -11.57
N VAL A 157 -10.51 1.33 -12.80
CA VAL A 157 -11.09 1.98 -13.99
C VAL A 157 -12.51 1.46 -14.27
N VAL A 158 -12.80 0.22 -13.86
CA VAL A 158 -14.16 -0.30 -13.82
C VAL A 158 -14.93 0.35 -12.68
N SER A 159 -16.07 0.97 -12.99
CA SER A 159 -16.82 1.85 -12.09
C SER A 159 -17.33 1.19 -10.81
N ILE A 160 -17.54 -0.12 -10.81
CA ILE A 160 -17.95 -0.90 -9.63
C ILE A 160 -16.76 -1.31 -8.75
N GLY A 161 -15.51 -1.23 -9.24
CA GLY A 161 -14.35 -1.80 -8.56
C GLY A 161 -14.36 -3.33 -8.60
N MET A 162 -13.80 -3.95 -7.56
CA MET A 162 -13.65 -5.40 -7.44
C MET A 162 -14.80 -6.08 -6.67
N VAL A 163 -16.03 -5.56 -6.76
CA VAL A 163 -17.20 -6.06 -5.99
C VAL A 163 -17.48 -7.52 -6.29
N ALA A 164 -17.37 -7.93 -7.55
CA ALA A 164 -17.59 -9.32 -7.99
C ALA A 164 -16.33 -10.20 -7.96
N GLY A 165 -15.20 -9.65 -7.56
CA GLY A 165 -13.91 -10.35 -7.61
C GLY A 165 -13.91 -11.65 -6.80
N GLY A 166 -13.29 -12.71 -7.34
CA GLY A 166 -13.21 -14.02 -6.70
C GLY A 166 -14.49 -14.87 -6.79
N THR A 167 -15.53 -14.36 -7.44
CA THR A 167 -16.73 -15.15 -7.76
C THR A 167 -16.47 -15.89 -9.09
N PRO A 168 -16.65 -17.21 -9.16
CA PRO A 168 -16.58 -17.91 -10.43
C PRO A 168 -17.55 -17.30 -11.45
N ASP A 169 -17.12 -17.21 -12.69
CA ASP A 169 -17.94 -16.75 -13.83
C ASP A 169 -18.40 -15.26 -13.74
N MET A 170 -17.74 -14.44 -12.90
CA MET A 170 -18.05 -13.01 -12.78
C MET A 170 -16.76 -12.18 -12.70
N GLY A 171 -16.31 -11.68 -13.83
CA GLY A 171 -15.17 -10.75 -13.92
C GLY A 171 -15.61 -9.31 -14.12
N GLU A 172 -14.94 -8.38 -13.46
CA GLU A 172 -15.30 -6.96 -13.54
C GLU A 172 -15.13 -6.33 -14.93
N LEU A 173 -14.31 -6.92 -15.80
CA LEU A 173 -14.09 -6.44 -17.19
C LEU A 173 -14.81 -7.27 -18.25
N GLU A 174 -15.57 -8.29 -17.90
CA GLU A 174 -16.39 -9.03 -18.87
C GLU A 174 -17.42 -8.12 -19.54
N ASP A 175 -17.93 -7.13 -18.80
CA ASP A 175 -18.82 -6.11 -19.36
C ASP A 175 -18.13 -4.75 -19.42
N LEU A 176 -17.61 -4.42 -20.58
CA LEU A 176 -16.94 -3.14 -20.84
C LEU A 176 -17.82 -1.89 -20.64
N ARG A 177 -19.14 -2.04 -20.46
CA ARG A 177 -20.03 -0.92 -20.13
C ARG A 177 -19.71 -0.31 -18.76
N TYR A 178 -19.13 -1.10 -17.84
CA TYR A 178 -18.68 -0.61 -16.55
C TYR A 178 -17.27 0.04 -16.60
N CYS A 179 -16.50 -0.20 -17.65
CA CYS A 179 -15.18 0.41 -17.84
C CYS A 179 -15.32 1.77 -18.52
N VAL A 180 -15.57 2.82 -17.73
CA VAL A 180 -15.90 4.17 -18.19
C VAL A 180 -14.78 5.15 -17.82
N PRO A 181 -13.79 5.43 -18.71
CA PRO A 181 -12.65 6.30 -18.42
C PRO A 181 -13.04 7.67 -17.87
N LYS A 182 -14.01 8.34 -18.50
CA LYS A 182 -14.48 9.66 -18.08
C LYS A 182 -14.93 9.69 -16.61
N LEU A 183 -15.72 8.70 -16.19
CA LEU A 183 -16.20 8.62 -14.82
C LEU A 183 -15.04 8.38 -13.82
N ALA A 184 -14.07 7.55 -14.20
CA ALA A 184 -12.87 7.32 -13.40
C ALA A 184 -12.04 8.61 -13.25
N VAL A 185 -11.86 9.37 -14.33
CA VAL A 185 -11.16 10.66 -14.34
C VAL A 185 -11.87 11.70 -13.46
N GLU A 186 -13.19 11.85 -13.62
CA GLU A 186 -14.00 12.78 -12.81
C GLU A 186 -13.88 12.45 -11.32
N THR A 187 -13.99 11.17 -10.94
CA THR A 187 -13.85 10.72 -9.56
C THR A 187 -12.45 10.98 -9.01
N ALA A 188 -11.40 10.70 -9.79
CA ALA A 188 -10.03 10.97 -9.40
C ALA A 188 -9.78 12.47 -9.22
N ASN A 189 -10.29 13.32 -10.11
CA ASN A 189 -10.14 14.77 -10.03
C ASN A 189 -10.83 15.38 -8.80
N GLN A 190 -11.96 14.81 -8.37
CA GLN A 190 -12.68 15.24 -7.17
C GLN A 190 -12.02 14.77 -5.86
N ASN A 191 -11.08 13.80 -5.93
CA ASN A 191 -10.47 13.15 -4.76
C ASN A 191 -8.95 13.05 -4.89
N ARG A 192 -8.28 14.10 -5.40
CA ARG A 192 -6.81 14.16 -5.58
C ARG A 192 -6.00 14.00 -4.29
N ASP A 193 -6.62 14.27 -3.17
CA ASP A 193 -6.05 14.07 -1.84
C ASP A 193 -5.87 12.59 -1.48
N LEU A 194 -6.64 11.69 -2.10
CA LEU A 194 -6.67 10.27 -1.78
C LEU A 194 -6.36 9.35 -2.96
N ILE A 195 -6.82 9.69 -4.17
CA ILE A 195 -6.60 8.88 -5.36
C ILE A 195 -5.26 9.26 -5.99
N VAL A 196 -4.32 8.32 -5.99
CA VAL A 196 -2.94 8.52 -6.44
C VAL A 196 -2.62 7.83 -7.78
N GLY A 197 -3.57 7.12 -8.35
CA GLY A 197 -3.43 6.41 -9.62
C GLY A 197 -4.67 5.59 -9.96
N PHE A 198 -4.56 4.79 -11.01
CA PHE A 198 -5.59 3.86 -11.43
C PHE A 198 -5.14 2.41 -11.29
N LYS A 199 -6.09 1.50 -11.14
CA LYS A 199 -5.89 0.05 -11.14
C LYS A 199 -6.72 -0.61 -12.21
N ILE A 200 -6.14 -1.67 -12.81
CA ILE A 200 -6.87 -2.59 -13.67
C ILE A 200 -6.27 -3.99 -13.53
N ARG A 201 -7.09 -5.05 -13.67
CA ARG A 201 -6.66 -6.44 -13.55
C ARG A 201 -6.76 -7.15 -14.90
N PHE A 202 -5.72 -7.96 -15.22
CA PHE A 202 -5.65 -8.72 -16.46
C PHE A 202 -5.39 -10.21 -16.19
N SER A 203 -6.43 -10.92 -15.76
CA SER A 203 -6.46 -12.38 -15.75
C SER A 203 -7.69 -12.83 -16.49
N GLU A 204 -7.62 -13.94 -17.21
CA GLU A 204 -8.70 -14.40 -18.10
C GLU A 204 -10.07 -14.47 -17.41
N HIS A 205 -10.09 -14.91 -16.15
CA HIS A 205 -11.31 -15.02 -15.35
C HIS A 205 -11.86 -13.68 -14.82
N TYR A 206 -11.13 -12.56 -14.99
CA TYR A 206 -11.63 -11.21 -14.65
C TYR A 206 -12.01 -10.40 -15.87
N THR A 207 -11.42 -10.71 -17.02
CA THR A 207 -11.50 -9.86 -18.19
C THR A 207 -12.14 -10.54 -19.38
N GLY A 208 -12.16 -11.89 -19.42
CA GLY A 208 -12.37 -12.58 -20.66
C GLY A 208 -11.44 -12.03 -21.76
N PRO A 209 -11.87 -11.95 -23.02
CA PRO A 209 -11.08 -11.44 -24.14
C PRO A 209 -10.94 -9.89 -24.15
N ASN A 210 -11.43 -9.19 -23.14
CA ASN A 210 -11.49 -7.73 -23.10
C ASN A 210 -10.25 -7.06 -22.49
N ASP A 211 -9.23 -7.81 -22.12
CA ASP A 211 -8.06 -7.31 -21.37
C ASP A 211 -7.32 -6.19 -22.10
N LEU A 212 -7.04 -6.32 -23.39
CA LEU A 212 -6.36 -5.29 -24.16
C LEU A 212 -7.20 -4.01 -24.34
N GLU A 213 -8.52 -4.15 -24.54
CA GLU A 213 -9.41 -2.98 -24.59
C GLU A 213 -9.53 -2.32 -23.21
N GLY A 214 -9.61 -3.11 -22.15
CA GLY A 214 -9.51 -2.62 -20.78
C GLY A 214 -8.23 -1.80 -20.55
N MET A 215 -7.08 -2.30 -21.01
CA MET A 215 -5.80 -1.57 -20.93
C MET A 215 -5.85 -0.25 -21.67
N ARG A 216 -6.40 -0.21 -22.90
CA ARG A 216 -6.54 1.04 -23.67
C ARG A 216 -7.39 2.07 -22.94
N ARG A 217 -8.50 1.64 -22.35
CA ARG A 217 -9.39 2.52 -21.57
C ARG A 217 -8.72 2.99 -20.27
N GLY A 218 -8.02 2.08 -19.57
CA GLY A 218 -7.24 2.43 -18.39
C GLY A 218 -6.13 3.44 -18.71
N ARG A 219 -5.42 3.26 -19.81
CA ARG A 219 -4.40 4.19 -20.28
C ARG A 219 -4.99 5.56 -20.61
N ALA A 220 -6.13 5.59 -21.32
CA ALA A 220 -6.81 6.86 -21.63
C ALA A 220 -7.20 7.63 -20.35
N ALA A 221 -7.76 6.94 -19.34
CA ALA A 221 -8.07 7.56 -18.05
C ALA A 221 -6.81 8.11 -17.36
N ALA A 222 -5.75 7.33 -17.34
CA ALA A 222 -4.48 7.70 -16.70
C ALA A 222 -3.83 8.92 -17.41
N ASP A 223 -3.86 8.96 -18.72
CA ASP A 223 -3.34 10.09 -19.53
C ASP A 223 -4.16 11.37 -19.30
N GLU A 224 -5.48 11.29 -19.34
CA GLU A 224 -6.37 12.44 -19.13
C GLU A 224 -6.25 13.00 -17.71
N ALA A 225 -6.14 12.11 -16.71
CA ALA A 225 -5.98 12.52 -15.32
C ALA A 225 -4.54 12.94 -14.96
N GLY A 226 -3.53 12.61 -15.77
CA GLY A 226 -2.12 12.81 -15.44
C GLY A 226 -1.67 11.96 -14.23
N LEU A 227 -2.19 10.74 -14.10
CA LEU A 227 -1.91 9.81 -13.02
C LEU A 227 -1.29 8.51 -13.56
N PRO A 228 -0.46 7.80 -12.76
CA PRO A 228 0.05 6.48 -13.14
C PRO A 228 -1.06 5.42 -13.10
N ILE A 229 -0.80 4.30 -13.80
CA ILE A 229 -1.65 3.11 -13.71
C ILE A 229 -0.84 1.93 -13.16
N MET A 230 -1.46 1.17 -12.25
CA MET A 230 -0.97 -0.14 -11.83
C MET A 230 -1.78 -1.23 -12.53
N ILE A 231 -1.09 -2.11 -13.25
CA ILE A 231 -1.71 -3.28 -13.86
C ILE A 231 -1.41 -4.55 -13.06
N HIS A 232 -2.44 -5.38 -12.85
CA HIS A 232 -2.31 -6.74 -12.33
C HIS A 232 -2.09 -7.69 -13.52
N ILE A 233 -1.06 -8.48 -13.48
CA ILE A 233 -0.77 -9.53 -14.47
C ILE A 233 -0.86 -10.92 -13.84
N GLY A 234 -1.29 -11.90 -14.62
CA GLY A 234 -1.36 -13.30 -14.19
C GLY A 234 -2.39 -14.09 -15.00
N GLY A 235 -1.93 -14.83 -16.02
CA GLY A 235 -2.80 -15.62 -16.88
C GLY A 235 -3.75 -14.78 -17.75
N SER A 236 -3.25 -13.71 -18.37
CA SER A 236 -4.02 -12.88 -19.30
C SER A 236 -4.17 -13.55 -20.69
N TYR A 237 -5.21 -13.20 -21.43
CA TYR A 237 -5.35 -13.57 -22.85
C TYR A 237 -4.27 -12.91 -23.70
N THR A 238 -4.03 -11.62 -23.47
CA THR A 238 -3.06 -10.83 -24.22
C THR A 238 -1.65 -11.05 -23.65
N PRO A 239 -0.63 -11.27 -24.49
CA PRO A 239 0.75 -11.33 -24.05
C PRO A 239 1.21 -10.04 -23.34
N LEU A 240 2.01 -10.17 -22.28
CA LEU A 240 2.49 -9.05 -21.46
C LEU A 240 3.14 -7.93 -22.29
N LYS A 241 3.85 -8.26 -23.38
CA LYS A 241 4.48 -7.27 -24.26
C LYS A 241 3.53 -6.22 -24.81
N GLU A 242 2.27 -6.60 -25.06
CA GLU A 242 1.24 -5.67 -25.57
C GLU A 242 0.81 -4.66 -24.51
N PHE A 243 0.68 -5.10 -23.27
CA PHE A 243 0.42 -4.19 -22.14
C PHE A 243 1.61 -3.26 -21.89
N LEU A 244 2.82 -3.82 -21.86
CA LEU A 244 4.06 -3.03 -21.65
C LEU A 244 4.25 -1.96 -22.73
N ALA A 245 3.84 -2.22 -23.97
CA ALA A 245 3.90 -1.23 -25.05
C ALA A 245 3.03 0.01 -24.79
N LEU A 246 1.95 -0.13 -24.02
CA LEU A 246 1.04 0.95 -23.63
C LEU A 246 1.46 1.64 -22.31
N MET A 247 2.41 1.08 -21.57
CA MET A 247 2.85 1.62 -20.27
C MET A 247 3.92 2.70 -20.43
N LYS A 248 3.89 3.66 -19.52
CA LYS A 248 4.76 4.84 -19.47
C LYS A 248 5.61 4.85 -18.21
N LYS A 249 6.56 5.77 -18.14
CA LYS A 249 7.39 6.02 -16.95
C LYS A 249 6.48 6.27 -15.73
N GLY A 250 6.74 5.55 -14.66
CA GLY A 250 6.00 5.65 -13.39
C GLY A 250 4.78 4.73 -13.28
N ASP A 251 4.37 4.07 -14.38
CA ASP A 251 3.37 3.01 -14.31
C ASP A 251 3.95 1.77 -13.63
N VAL A 252 3.10 0.95 -13.01
CA VAL A 252 3.50 -0.18 -12.20
C VAL A 252 2.91 -1.47 -12.74
N VAL A 253 3.76 -2.49 -12.94
CA VAL A 253 3.33 -3.88 -13.10
C VAL A 253 3.38 -4.53 -11.72
N THR A 254 2.25 -4.92 -11.18
CA THR A 254 2.21 -5.70 -9.93
C THR A 254 1.99 -7.19 -10.22
N HIS A 255 2.28 -8.05 -9.23
CA HIS A 255 2.36 -9.49 -9.41
C HIS A 255 3.44 -9.91 -10.40
N SER A 256 4.51 -9.12 -10.47
CA SER A 256 5.55 -9.31 -11.49
C SER A 256 6.21 -10.68 -11.42
N PHE A 257 6.34 -11.26 -10.24
CA PHE A 257 7.11 -12.48 -10.00
C PHE A 257 6.23 -13.73 -9.84
N ASN A 258 5.10 -13.75 -10.56
CA ASN A 258 4.24 -14.93 -10.67
C ASN A 258 4.76 -15.93 -11.70
N ASN A 259 4.28 -17.18 -11.65
CA ASN A 259 4.62 -18.25 -12.59
C ASN A 259 3.49 -18.56 -13.59
N HIS A 260 2.57 -17.63 -13.81
CA HIS A 260 1.51 -17.77 -14.80
C HIS A 260 2.03 -17.56 -16.23
N PRO A 261 1.31 -18.06 -17.25
CA PRO A 261 1.60 -17.70 -18.64
C PRO A 261 1.67 -16.20 -18.86
N HIS A 262 2.50 -15.78 -19.82
CA HIS A 262 2.73 -14.37 -20.17
C HIS A 262 3.35 -13.53 -19.04
N GLY A 263 4.14 -14.16 -18.13
CA GLY A 263 4.89 -13.48 -17.09
C GLY A 263 6.16 -12.78 -17.60
N LEU A 264 7.07 -12.46 -16.66
CA LEU A 264 8.34 -11.76 -16.99
C LEU A 264 9.34 -12.62 -17.76
N LEU A 265 9.32 -13.94 -17.54
CA LEU A 265 10.30 -14.88 -18.07
C LEU A 265 9.76 -15.61 -19.31
N ASP A 266 10.64 -15.92 -20.24
CA ASP A 266 10.36 -16.83 -21.35
C ASP A 266 10.47 -18.30 -20.92
N SER A 267 10.21 -19.24 -21.83
CA SER A 267 10.27 -20.66 -21.57
C SER A 267 11.68 -21.18 -21.20
N SER A 268 12.73 -20.40 -21.45
CA SER A 268 14.11 -20.71 -21.05
C SER A 268 14.46 -20.14 -19.66
N GLY A 269 13.52 -19.43 -19.02
CA GLY A 269 13.70 -18.78 -17.72
C GLY A 269 14.46 -17.45 -17.82
N LYS A 270 14.57 -16.85 -19.00
CA LYS A 270 15.18 -15.54 -19.21
C LYS A 270 14.14 -14.43 -19.24
N LEU A 271 14.54 -13.26 -18.78
CA LEU A 271 13.72 -12.05 -18.91
C LEU A 271 13.41 -11.78 -20.39
N THR A 272 12.14 -11.54 -20.69
CA THR A 272 11.75 -11.21 -22.06
C THR A 272 12.29 -9.82 -22.45
N PRO A 273 12.68 -9.59 -23.73
CA PRO A 273 13.19 -8.29 -24.17
C PRO A 273 12.22 -7.13 -23.86
N ALA A 274 10.91 -7.37 -23.98
CA ALA A 274 9.88 -6.36 -23.68
C ALA A 274 9.89 -5.89 -22.22
N VAL A 275 10.19 -6.79 -21.27
CA VAL A 275 10.32 -6.47 -19.84
C VAL A 275 11.55 -5.60 -19.58
N VAL A 276 12.69 -5.96 -20.16
CA VAL A 276 13.94 -5.19 -20.03
C VAL A 276 13.77 -3.79 -20.62
N GLU A 277 13.16 -3.70 -21.80
CA GLU A 277 12.87 -2.44 -22.47
C GLU A 277 11.90 -1.56 -21.66
N ALA A 278 10.81 -2.15 -21.14
CA ALA A 278 9.84 -1.43 -20.30
C ALA A 278 10.50 -0.85 -19.04
N ARG A 279 11.34 -1.62 -18.34
CA ARG A 279 12.13 -1.11 -17.21
C ARG A 279 13.05 0.04 -17.65
N GLY A 280 13.71 -0.08 -18.80
CA GLY A 280 14.54 0.99 -19.36
C GLY A 280 13.78 2.29 -19.64
N ARG A 281 12.47 2.20 -19.96
CA ARG A 281 11.58 3.35 -20.11
C ARG A 281 11.07 3.90 -18.77
N GLY A 282 11.34 3.24 -17.65
CA GLY A 282 10.93 3.64 -16.31
C GLY A 282 9.57 3.09 -15.86
N VAL A 283 9.11 1.99 -16.45
CA VAL A 283 8.05 1.16 -15.89
C VAL A 283 8.60 0.43 -14.68
N LEU A 284 7.81 0.39 -13.60
CA LEU A 284 8.18 -0.17 -12.31
C LEU A 284 7.57 -1.57 -12.13
N PHE A 285 8.29 -2.44 -11.40
CA PHE A 285 7.89 -3.81 -11.18
C PHE A 285 7.74 -4.08 -9.69
N ASP A 286 6.51 -4.31 -9.26
CA ASP A 286 6.11 -4.54 -7.89
C ASP A 286 5.86 -6.03 -7.61
N VAL A 287 6.08 -6.45 -6.37
CA VAL A 287 5.88 -7.85 -5.96
C VAL A 287 4.40 -8.21 -5.97
N GLY A 288 3.57 -7.52 -5.20
CA GLY A 288 2.16 -7.86 -5.07
C GLY A 288 1.96 -9.34 -4.74
N HIS A 289 2.46 -9.82 -3.58
CA HIS A 289 2.59 -11.24 -3.30
C HIS A 289 1.31 -12.06 -3.52
N GLY A 290 0.19 -11.66 -2.92
CA GLY A 290 -1.11 -12.30 -3.05
C GLY A 290 -1.15 -13.79 -2.71
N ALA A 291 -2.32 -14.40 -2.84
CA ALA A 291 -2.48 -15.85 -2.65
C ALA A 291 -2.04 -16.67 -3.86
N GLY A 292 -2.01 -16.06 -5.06
CA GLY A 292 -1.73 -16.76 -6.34
C GLY A 292 -0.64 -16.11 -7.20
N SER A 293 0.11 -15.13 -6.70
CA SER A 293 0.85 -14.22 -7.58
C SER A 293 2.34 -14.07 -7.28
N PHE A 294 2.90 -14.98 -6.50
CA PHE A 294 4.33 -14.97 -6.16
C PHE A 294 4.95 -16.37 -6.22
N SER A 295 6.04 -16.52 -6.94
CA SER A 295 6.83 -17.75 -7.03
C SER A 295 8.26 -17.50 -6.61
N PHE A 296 8.77 -18.26 -5.64
CA PHE A 296 10.18 -18.24 -5.25
C PHE A 296 11.10 -18.50 -6.43
N GLU A 297 10.78 -19.49 -7.27
CA GLU A 297 11.60 -19.86 -8.41
C GLU A 297 11.70 -18.75 -9.47
N VAL A 298 10.58 -18.06 -9.74
CA VAL A 298 10.58 -16.93 -10.67
C VAL A 298 11.42 -15.79 -10.09
N MET A 299 11.24 -15.49 -8.79
CA MET A 299 11.99 -14.42 -8.12
C MET A 299 13.51 -14.72 -8.11
N GLU A 300 13.90 -15.95 -7.76
CA GLU A 300 15.30 -16.38 -7.79
C GLU A 300 15.93 -16.24 -9.18
N LYS A 301 15.21 -16.65 -10.23
CA LYS A 301 15.67 -16.47 -11.63
C LYS A 301 15.80 -14.99 -12.02
N CYS A 302 14.88 -14.14 -11.58
CA CYS A 302 14.94 -12.71 -11.83
C CYS A 302 16.12 -12.07 -11.09
N LEU A 303 16.32 -12.37 -9.80
CA LEU A 303 17.46 -11.88 -9.01
C LEU A 303 18.80 -12.32 -9.63
N GLY A 304 18.90 -13.57 -10.06
CA GLY A 304 20.10 -14.11 -10.74
C GLY A 304 20.44 -13.39 -12.06
N GLN A 305 19.48 -12.69 -12.66
CA GLN A 305 19.66 -11.86 -13.85
C GLN A 305 19.79 -10.37 -13.52
N GLY A 306 19.94 -10.00 -12.24
CA GLY A 306 20.03 -8.61 -11.80
C GLY A 306 18.69 -7.84 -11.84
N PHE A 307 17.58 -8.54 -11.95
CA PHE A 307 16.25 -7.95 -11.99
C PHE A 307 15.55 -8.06 -10.62
N SER A 308 15.77 -7.07 -9.78
CA SER A 308 15.12 -6.96 -8.47
C SER A 308 13.80 -6.18 -8.55
N PRO A 309 12.84 -6.37 -7.63
CA PRO A 309 11.63 -5.56 -7.58
C PRO A 309 11.94 -4.09 -7.24
N ASP A 310 11.13 -3.16 -7.75
CA ASP A 310 11.21 -1.75 -7.37
C ASP A 310 10.56 -1.51 -6.00
N THR A 311 9.48 -2.24 -5.72
CA THR A 311 8.74 -2.24 -4.45
C THR A 311 8.39 -3.67 -4.03
N ILE A 312 8.23 -3.87 -2.73
CA ILE A 312 7.75 -5.12 -2.15
C ILE A 312 6.42 -4.82 -1.46
N SER A 313 5.34 -5.32 -2.03
CA SER A 313 3.98 -5.17 -1.50
C SER A 313 3.35 -6.55 -1.23
N SER A 314 2.35 -6.58 -0.37
CA SER A 314 1.79 -7.84 0.12
C SER A 314 0.63 -8.38 -0.71
N ASP A 315 -0.15 -7.49 -1.34
CA ASP A 315 -1.49 -7.83 -1.84
C ASP A 315 -2.33 -8.52 -0.75
N LEU A 316 -2.36 -7.89 0.45
CA LEU A 316 -3.05 -8.43 1.60
C LEU A 316 -4.56 -8.25 1.48
N TYR A 317 -5.30 -9.34 1.63
CA TYR A 317 -6.77 -9.37 1.59
C TYR A 317 -7.32 -10.57 2.39
N SER A 318 -8.64 -10.65 2.54
CA SER A 318 -9.33 -11.59 3.42
C SER A 318 -8.93 -13.07 3.26
N ALA A 319 -8.64 -13.53 2.04
CA ALA A 319 -8.30 -14.93 1.80
C ALA A 319 -6.84 -15.29 2.08
N ASN A 320 -5.95 -14.31 2.32
CA ASN A 320 -4.52 -14.57 2.51
C ASN A 320 -3.93 -14.08 3.84
N ILE A 321 -4.75 -13.48 4.70
CA ILE A 321 -4.35 -13.09 6.08
C ILE A 321 -3.98 -14.30 6.96
N ASN A 322 -4.42 -15.50 6.59
CA ASN A 322 -4.08 -16.75 7.25
C ASN A 322 -3.07 -17.59 6.44
N GLY A 323 -2.44 -17.00 5.43
CA GLY A 323 -1.45 -17.58 4.55
C GLY A 323 -1.85 -17.54 3.06
N PRO A 324 -0.87 -17.56 2.18
CA PRO A 324 0.58 -17.59 2.42
C PRO A 324 1.18 -16.22 2.78
N VAL A 325 0.41 -15.13 2.76
CA VAL A 325 0.87 -13.75 2.96
C VAL A 325 1.01 -13.40 4.44
N TYR A 326 -0.03 -13.61 5.23
CA TYR A 326 -0.19 -13.27 6.65
C TYR A 326 -0.16 -11.76 6.94
N ASP A 327 0.91 -11.08 6.57
CA ASP A 327 1.16 -9.65 6.70
C ASP A 327 2.34 -9.18 5.82
N GLN A 328 2.58 -7.87 5.80
CA GLN A 328 3.69 -7.28 5.06
C GLN A 328 5.05 -7.76 5.57
N LEU A 329 5.26 -7.90 6.89
CA LEU A 329 6.54 -8.32 7.46
C LEU A 329 6.91 -9.76 7.10
N THR A 330 5.92 -10.64 7.03
CA THR A 330 6.10 -12.00 6.51
C THR A 330 6.52 -11.98 5.04
N THR A 331 5.89 -11.11 4.24
CA THR A 331 6.29 -10.90 2.84
C THR A 331 7.73 -10.41 2.75
N LEU A 332 8.12 -9.37 3.52
CA LEU A 332 9.49 -8.84 3.56
C LEU A 332 10.50 -9.91 3.97
N SER A 333 10.16 -10.76 4.94
CA SER A 333 11.03 -11.84 5.42
C SER A 333 11.38 -12.84 4.32
N LYS A 334 10.49 -13.08 3.36
CA LYS A 334 10.76 -13.95 2.19
C LYS A 334 11.89 -13.40 1.33
N PHE A 335 12.02 -12.07 1.22
CA PHE A 335 13.09 -11.45 0.44
C PHE A 335 14.45 -11.50 1.15
N LEU A 336 14.46 -11.51 2.49
CA LEU A 336 15.69 -11.80 3.26
C LEU A 336 16.16 -13.24 3.00
N VAL A 337 15.25 -14.22 2.94
CA VAL A 337 15.57 -15.62 2.59
C VAL A 337 16.14 -15.73 1.19
N LEU A 338 15.65 -14.90 0.26
CA LEU A 338 16.15 -14.84 -1.12
C LEU A 338 17.49 -14.10 -1.27
N GLY A 339 18.09 -13.66 -0.16
CA GLY A 339 19.43 -13.06 -0.14
C GLY A 339 19.47 -11.54 -0.34
N MET A 340 18.33 -10.86 -0.34
CA MET A 340 18.32 -9.39 -0.32
C MET A 340 18.78 -8.87 1.05
N SER A 341 19.52 -7.76 1.06
CA SER A 341 19.92 -7.13 2.32
C SER A 341 18.72 -6.53 3.05
N LEU A 342 18.78 -6.46 4.38
CA LEU A 342 17.70 -5.85 5.17
C LEU A 342 17.47 -4.38 4.74
N THR A 343 18.53 -3.62 4.52
CA THR A 343 18.44 -2.23 4.07
C THR A 343 17.76 -2.11 2.71
N ASP A 344 18.04 -3.03 1.78
CA ASP A 344 17.37 -3.08 0.47
C ASP A 344 15.88 -3.43 0.59
N VAL A 345 15.53 -4.37 1.46
CA VAL A 345 14.14 -4.75 1.72
C VAL A 345 13.37 -3.57 2.33
N ILE A 346 13.96 -2.89 3.33
CA ILE A 346 13.37 -1.69 3.95
C ILE A 346 13.22 -0.55 2.92
N ALA A 347 14.20 -0.33 2.04
CA ALA A 347 14.09 0.70 1.01
C ALA A 347 12.86 0.51 0.12
N ARG A 348 12.54 -0.74 -0.26
CA ARG A 348 11.42 -1.07 -1.17
C ARG A 348 10.03 -0.93 -0.54
N THR A 349 9.95 -0.85 0.75
CA THR A 349 8.71 -0.67 1.52
C THR A 349 8.70 0.66 2.30
N THR A 350 9.65 1.55 2.05
CA THR A 350 9.69 2.91 2.62
C THR A 350 9.90 3.95 1.53
N VAL A 351 11.14 4.37 1.29
CA VAL A 351 11.48 5.46 0.35
C VAL A 351 11.07 5.15 -1.09
N ASN A 352 11.24 3.91 -1.58
CA ASN A 352 10.82 3.54 -2.92
C ASN A 352 9.30 3.57 -3.05
N ALA A 353 8.59 2.90 -2.13
CA ALA A 353 7.14 2.87 -2.09
C ALA A 353 6.53 4.30 -2.01
N SER A 354 7.14 5.18 -1.19
CA SER A 354 6.72 6.59 -1.08
C SER A 354 6.85 7.34 -2.41
N ARG A 355 7.92 7.07 -3.18
CA ARG A 355 8.17 7.76 -4.46
C ARG A 355 7.25 7.31 -5.58
N VAL A 356 6.91 6.01 -5.63
CA VAL A 356 6.11 5.43 -6.73
C VAL A 356 4.78 6.15 -6.90
N PHE A 357 4.08 6.42 -5.82
CA PHE A 357 2.77 7.09 -5.84
C PHE A 357 2.76 8.44 -5.12
N ASN A 358 3.93 9.08 -5.03
CA ASN A 358 4.10 10.43 -4.50
C ASN A 358 3.38 10.67 -3.17
N PHE A 359 3.75 9.93 -2.12
CA PHE A 359 3.21 10.15 -0.77
C PHE A 359 3.65 11.49 -0.16
N GLY A 360 4.59 12.18 -0.80
CA GLY A 360 5.20 13.41 -0.30
C GLY A 360 6.57 13.17 0.34
N ALA A 361 7.34 14.25 0.48
CA ALA A 361 8.71 14.19 0.98
C ALA A 361 8.83 13.86 2.47
N GLU A 362 7.71 13.93 3.19
CA GLU A 362 7.64 13.71 4.65
C GLU A 362 7.32 12.26 5.03
N ILE A 363 7.07 11.38 4.05
CA ILE A 363 6.68 9.97 4.26
C ILE A 363 7.77 9.04 3.75
N GLY A 364 8.06 7.96 4.50
CA GLY A 364 9.11 6.98 4.15
C GLY A 364 10.52 7.45 4.50
N THR A 365 10.65 8.36 5.47
CA THR A 365 11.92 8.88 5.99
C THR A 365 11.80 9.26 7.47
N LEU A 366 12.92 9.28 8.18
CA LEU A 366 13.06 9.80 9.56
C LEU A 366 13.75 11.16 9.62
N LYS A 367 13.79 11.90 8.52
CA LYS A 367 14.36 13.26 8.52
C LYS A 367 13.63 14.14 9.53
N PRO A 368 14.34 15.01 10.28
CA PRO A 368 13.69 16.03 11.10
C PRO A 368 12.67 16.83 10.26
N GLY A 369 11.46 17.01 10.81
CA GLY A 369 10.32 17.62 10.13
C GLY A 369 9.40 16.64 9.38
N ALA A 370 9.85 15.42 9.12
CA ALA A 370 9.02 14.37 8.54
C ALA A 370 7.86 13.95 9.48
N GLU A 371 6.83 13.33 8.93
CA GLU A 371 5.78 12.69 9.74
C GLU A 371 6.41 11.69 10.72
N ALA A 372 5.95 11.68 11.97
CA ALA A 372 6.40 10.70 12.95
C ALA A 372 5.71 9.34 12.71
N ASP A 373 5.98 8.77 11.55
CA ASP A 373 5.61 7.42 11.15
C ASP A 373 6.84 6.54 11.30
N VAL A 374 6.85 5.66 12.31
CA VAL A 374 8.01 4.83 12.67
C VAL A 374 7.58 3.41 12.93
N SER A 375 8.30 2.44 12.38
CA SER A 375 8.13 1.02 12.69
C SER A 375 9.31 0.53 13.54
N VAL A 376 9.00 0.02 14.73
CA VAL A 376 9.96 -0.68 15.56
C VAL A 376 9.76 -2.18 15.34
N LEU A 377 10.80 -2.82 14.82
CA LEU A 377 10.76 -4.21 14.35
C LEU A 377 11.77 -5.06 15.10
N GLU A 378 11.49 -6.33 15.19
CA GLU A 378 12.44 -7.35 15.63
C GLU A 378 12.79 -8.27 14.46
N LEU A 379 14.09 -8.54 14.30
CA LEU A 379 14.54 -9.66 13.48
C LEU A 379 14.64 -10.87 14.40
N LYS A 380 13.53 -11.57 14.58
CA LYS A 380 13.39 -12.69 15.50
C LYS A 380 14.17 -13.88 14.99
N GLU A 381 14.95 -14.48 15.86
CA GLU A 381 15.68 -15.72 15.59
C GLU A 381 14.82 -16.95 15.88
N GLY A 382 14.94 -17.99 15.07
CA GLY A 382 14.19 -19.22 15.19
C GLY A 382 14.28 -20.10 13.93
N GLU A 383 13.39 -21.05 13.81
CA GLU A 383 13.22 -21.84 12.59
C GLU A 383 11.88 -21.46 11.95
N PHE A 384 11.94 -20.82 10.78
CA PHE A 384 10.76 -20.33 10.08
C PHE A 384 10.68 -20.97 8.69
N THR A 385 9.47 -21.36 8.32
CA THR A 385 9.17 -21.84 6.96
C THR A 385 8.24 -20.86 6.29
N PHE A 386 8.67 -20.33 5.14
CA PHE A 386 7.88 -19.45 4.31
C PHE A 386 7.38 -20.19 3.08
N THR A 387 6.13 -19.98 2.74
CA THR A 387 5.46 -20.61 1.60
C THR A 387 5.12 -19.55 0.56
N ASP A 388 5.38 -19.82 -0.72
CA ASP A 388 4.93 -18.98 -1.83
C ASP A 388 3.49 -19.31 -2.26
N SER A 389 3.02 -18.68 -3.33
CA SER A 389 1.66 -18.87 -3.82
C SER A 389 1.46 -20.20 -4.54
N GLU A 390 2.54 -20.96 -4.81
CA GLU A 390 2.50 -22.30 -5.42
C GLU A 390 2.66 -23.42 -4.39
N GLY A 391 2.74 -23.09 -3.10
CA GLY A 391 2.97 -24.05 -2.02
C GLY A 391 4.43 -24.48 -1.86
N LYS A 392 5.38 -23.87 -2.61
CA LYS A 392 6.82 -24.11 -2.44
C LYS A 392 7.33 -23.38 -1.21
N THR A 393 8.29 -23.98 -0.53
CA THR A 393 8.78 -23.47 0.75
C THR A 393 10.25 -23.07 0.69
N ARG A 394 10.61 -22.09 1.55
CA ARG A 394 11.99 -21.74 1.91
C ARG A 394 12.08 -21.62 3.44
N THR A 395 13.16 -22.09 4.00
CA THR A 395 13.43 -22.02 5.44
C THR A 395 14.38 -20.87 5.77
N SER A 396 14.20 -20.27 6.93
CA SER A 396 15.07 -19.21 7.45
C SER A 396 15.30 -19.39 8.95
N ARG A 397 16.42 -18.84 9.42
CA ARG A 397 16.70 -18.66 10.83
C ARG A 397 16.17 -17.35 11.40
N GLN A 398 15.60 -16.51 10.55
CA GLN A 398 15.15 -15.16 10.94
C GLN A 398 13.82 -14.81 10.30
N LYS A 399 13.01 -14.02 11.03
CA LYS A 399 11.74 -13.45 10.58
C LYS A 399 11.58 -12.04 11.14
N LEU A 400 11.09 -11.11 10.34
CA LEU A 400 10.69 -9.78 10.80
C LEU A 400 9.34 -9.86 11.52
N GLU A 401 9.25 -9.25 12.70
CA GLU A 401 8.03 -9.10 13.48
C GLU A 401 7.89 -7.64 13.96
N ALA A 402 6.65 -7.14 14.06
CA ALA A 402 6.39 -5.81 14.62
C ALA A 402 6.50 -5.86 16.15
N VAL A 403 7.22 -4.88 16.71
CA VAL A 403 7.29 -4.67 18.17
C VAL A 403 6.33 -3.56 18.58
N THR A 404 6.35 -2.44 17.89
CA THR A 404 5.39 -1.34 18.04
C THR A 404 5.44 -0.45 16.81
N THR A 405 4.37 0.30 16.59
CA THR A 405 4.27 1.24 15.48
C THR A 405 3.94 2.61 16.01
N VAL A 406 4.61 3.63 15.49
CA VAL A 406 4.25 5.03 15.73
C VAL A 406 3.68 5.60 14.43
N LYS A 407 2.49 6.20 14.53
CA LYS A 407 1.81 6.83 13.39
C LYS A 407 1.36 8.24 13.75
N GLY A 408 1.98 9.25 13.10
CA GLY A 408 1.75 10.65 13.45
C GLY A 408 2.02 10.96 14.93
N GLY A 409 3.03 10.30 15.52
CA GLY A 409 3.40 10.42 16.93
C GLY A 409 2.56 9.58 17.91
N LYS A 410 1.50 8.91 17.47
CA LYS A 410 0.69 8.01 18.31
C LYS A 410 1.23 6.58 18.26
N VAL A 411 1.28 5.93 19.42
CA VAL A 411 1.79 4.55 19.59
C VAL A 411 0.67 3.54 19.38
N PHE A 412 0.95 2.51 18.60
CA PHE A 412 0.05 1.37 18.33
C PHE A 412 0.78 0.07 18.66
N GLU A 413 0.22 -0.68 19.58
CA GLU A 413 0.72 -2.01 19.94
C GLU A 413 0.26 -3.04 18.90
N PRO A 414 1.08 -4.08 18.63
CA PRO A 414 0.71 -5.16 17.74
C PRO A 414 -0.56 -5.86 18.19
N THR A 415 -1.40 -6.29 17.24
CA THR A 415 -2.44 -7.29 17.50
C THR A 415 -1.82 -8.68 17.52
N ALA A 416 -2.27 -9.50 18.45
CA ALA A 416 -1.88 -10.90 18.55
C ALA A 416 -2.23 -11.70 17.28
#